data_83f3803a54eee07b6b5c95e4c90a5703
#
_entry.id   83f3803a54eee07b6b5c95e4c90a5703
#
_cell.length_a   1.000
_cell.length_b   1.000
_cell.length_c   1.000
_cell.angle_alpha   90.00
_cell.angle_beta   90.00
_cell.angle_gamma   90.00
#
_symmetry.space_group_name_H-M   'P 1'
#
loop_
_entity.id
_entity.type
_entity.pdbx_description
1 polymer ?
#
loop_
_entity_poly.entity_id
_entity_poly.type
_entity_poly.pdbx_seq_one_letter_code
_entity_poly.pdbx_strand_id
1 'polypeptide(L)'
;NGIIYDSHVYPWKTVDWDEAVTVIADKYPILIGELGHYGDDAKPVEGPQPESSRIWVPKVLDWIDKHNYHMTAWCFHPTAGPCIIKSFDNEPTDFYGVYIKEFLEKKMQ
;
A
#
# COMPACT_ATOMS: atom_id res chain seq x y z
N ASN A 1 18.92 10.19 15.50
CA ASN A 1 19.96 9.17 15.31
C ASN A 1 19.97 8.56 13.90
N GLY A 2 19.25 9.12 12.94
CA GLY A 2 19.29 8.66 11.56
C GLY A 2 18.62 7.32 11.28
N ILE A 3 17.71 6.86 12.15
CA ILE A 3 16.96 5.63 11.96
C ILE A 3 15.53 5.96 11.52
N ILE A 4 15.07 5.30 10.47
CA ILE A 4 13.69 5.32 10.01
C ILE A 4 13.13 3.91 10.19
N TYR A 5 11.95 3.81 10.81
CA TYR A 5 11.28 2.52 10.98
C TYR A 5 10.41 2.24 9.77
N ASP A 6 10.58 1.06 9.19
CA ASP A 6 9.83 0.61 8.03
C ASP A 6 8.69 -0.32 8.46
N SER A 7 7.52 -0.12 7.88
CA SER A 7 6.36 -0.99 8.09
C SER A 7 5.79 -1.42 6.75
N HIS A 8 5.45 -2.69 6.65
CA HIS A 8 4.80 -3.27 5.47
C HIS A 8 3.31 -3.52 5.79
N VAL A 9 2.44 -2.95 5.00
CA VAL A 9 0.98 -2.98 5.21
C VAL A 9 0.32 -3.75 4.07
N TYR A 10 -0.31 -4.87 4.41
CA TYR A 10 -0.97 -5.74 3.43
C TYR A 10 -2.31 -6.24 3.97
N PRO A 11 -3.29 -6.55 3.10
CA PRO A 11 -4.63 -6.96 3.53
C PRO A 11 -4.68 -8.28 4.29
N TRP A 12 -3.67 -9.15 4.12
CA TRP A 12 -3.58 -10.41 4.87
C TRP A 12 -2.98 -10.24 6.26
N LYS A 13 -2.43 -9.08 6.57
CA LYS A 13 -1.97 -8.74 7.91
C LYS A 13 -3.12 -8.11 8.68
N THR A 14 -3.67 -8.83 9.62
CA THR A 14 -4.87 -8.43 10.35
C THR A 14 -4.53 -7.61 11.60
N VAL A 15 -3.73 -6.58 11.45
CA VAL A 15 -3.36 -5.69 12.54
C VAL A 15 -4.03 -4.33 12.36
N ASP A 16 -4.33 -3.68 13.48
CA ASP A 16 -4.77 -2.29 13.47
C ASP A 16 -3.59 -1.39 13.13
N TRP A 17 -3.72 -0.58 12.09
CA TRP A 17 -2.62 0.26 11.62
C TRP A 17 -2.20 1.32 12.63
N ASP A 18 -3.16 1.86 13.38
CA ASP A 18 -2.86 2.87 14.40
C ASP A 18 -2.09 2.25 15.56
N GLU A 19 -2.47 1.05 15.98
CA GLU A 19 -1.73 0.32 17.02
C GLU A 19 -0.34 -0.11 16.58
N ALA A 20 -0.21 -0.52 15.32
CA ALA A 20 1.06 -1.06 14.80
C ALA A 20 2.03 0.04 14.37
N VAL A 21 1.55 1.17 13.85
CA VAL A 21 2.36 2.19 13.20
C VAL A 21 2.28 3.53 13.90
N THR A 22 1.08 4.06 14.10
CA THR A 22 0.89 5.42 14.63
C THR A 22 1.54 5.61 15.99
N VAL A 23 1.48 4.60 16.83
CA VAL A 23 2.12 4.62 18.16
C VAL A 23 3.63 4.83 18.06
N ILE A 24 4.26 4.22 17.05
CA ILE A 24 5.70 4.35 16.80
C ILE A 24 6.00 5.70 16.13
N ALA A 25 5.13 6.12 15.21
CA ALA A 25 5.27 7.36 14.45
C ALA A 25 5.24 8.61 15.34
N ASP A 26 4.60 8.54 16.49
CA ASP A 26 4.61 9.64 17.47
C ASP A 26 6.01 9.94 18.02
N LYS A 27 6.91 8.97 17.94
CA LYS A 27 8.27 9.09 18.51
C LYS A 27 9.38 9.02 17.48
N TYR A 28 9.16 8.33 16.36
CA TYR A 28 10.21 8.03 15.38
C TYR A 28 9.67 8.22 13.95
N PRO A 29 10.56 8.58 13.00
CA PRO A 29 10.16 8.64 11.59
C PRO A 29 9.74 7.27 11.08
N ILE A 30 8.64 7.23 10.32
CA ILE A 30 8.06 6.02 9.76
C ILE A 30 8.03 6.11 8.24
N LEU A 31 8.36 4.99 7.58
CA LEU A 31 8.12 4.76 6.17
C LEU A 31 7.16 3.57 6.03
N ILE A 32 6.10 3.73 5.27
CA ILE A 32 5.33 2.58 4.81
C ILE A 32 6.04 2.07 3.56
N GLY A 33 7.01 1.18 3.77
CA GLY A 33 7.93 0.73 2.72
C GLY A 33 7.34 -0.25 1.74
N GLU A 34 6.24 -0.90 2.12
CA GLU A 34 5.46 -1.73 1.21
C GLU A 34 3.99 -1.66 1.56
N LEU A 35 3.16 -1.63 0.52
CA LEU A 35 1.73 -1.90 0.61
C LEU A 35 1.28 -2.46 -0.73
N GLY A 36 0.17 -3.16 -0.76
CA GLY A 36 -0.38 -3.67 -2.01
C GLY A 36 -1.58 -4.57 -1.81
N HIS A 37 -2.23 -4.89 -2.91
CA HIS A 37 -3.37 -5.81 -2.98
C HIS A 37 -3.28 -6.58 -4.28
N TYR A 38 -3.48 -7.91 -4.21
CA TYR A 38 -3.38 -8.77 -5.40
C TYR A 38 -4.62 -8.73 -6.31
N GLY A 39 -5.72 -8.11 -5.85
CA GLY A 39 -7.00 -8.13 -6.53
C GLY A 39 -7.95 -9.14 -5.89
N ASP A 40 -9.25 -8.93 -6.12
CA ASP A 40 -10.30 -9.68 -5.42
C ASP A 40 -10.34 -11.16 -5.78
N ASP A 41 -9.95 -11.50 -7.01
CA ASP A 41 -9.95 -12.87 -7.50
C ASP A 41 -8.67 -13.64 -7.15
N ALA A 42 -7.67 -12.97 -6.60
CA ALA A 42 -6.41 -13.59 -6.24
C ALA A 42 -6.48 -14.29 -4.88
N LYS A 43 -5.69 -15.36 -4.76
CA LYS A 43 -5.54 -16.11 -3.50
C LYS A 43 -4.05 -16.19 -3.18
N PRO A 44 -3.49 -15.13 -2.62
CA PRO A 44 -2.06 -15.10 -2.34
C PRO A 44 -1.69 -16.14 -1.28
N VAL A 45 -0.47 -16.66 -1.40
CA VAL A 45 0.06 -17.65 -0.44
C VAL A 45 0.27 -17.07 0.96
N GLU A 46 0.41 -15.77 1.04
CA GLU A 46 0.61 -15.05 2.31
C GLU A 46 -0.64 -15.06 3.20
N GLY A 47 -1.82 -15.24 2.61
CA GLY A 47 -3.07 -15.32 3.36
C GLY A 47 -4.25 -14.66 2.64
N PRO A 48 -5.43 -14.73 3.26
CA PRO A 48 -6.64 -14.17 2.66
C PRO A 48 -6.62 -12.65 2.61
N GLN A 49 -7.30 -12.09 1.63
CA GLN A 49 -7.54 -10.66 1.49
C GLN A 49 -9.02 -10.40 1.81
N PRO A 50 -9.36 -10.12 3.09
CA PRO A 50 -10.76 -10.09 3.52
C PRO A 50 -11.56 -8.92 2.95
N GLU A 51 -10.91 -7.82 2.59
CA GLU A 51 -11.57 -6.69 1.96
C GLU A 51 -11.24 -6.61 0.48
N SER A 52 -12.24 -6.20 -0.32
CA SER A 52 -12.03 -5.89 -1.74
C SER A 52 -10.97 -4.80 -1.90
N SER A 53 -10.21 -4.88 -2.99
CA SER A 53 -9.22 -3.85 -3.34
C SER A 53 -9.85 -2.46 -3.45
N ARG A 54 -11.10 -2.39 -3.91
CA ARG A 54 -11.85 -1.13 -4.06
C ARG A 54 -12.12 -0.44 -2.72
N ILE A 55 -12.11 -1.19 -1.64
CA ILE A 55 -12.30 -0.66 -0.28
C ILE A 55 -10.95 -0.48 0.40
N TRP A 56 -10.14 -1.54 0.40
CA TRP A 56 -8.89 -1.57 1.15
C TRP A 56 -7.85 -0.57 0.63
N VAL A 57 -7.65 -0.49 -0.70
CA VAL A 57 -6.61 0.38 -1.26
C VAL A 57 -6.90 1.86 -1.00
N PRO A 58 -8.10 2.39 -1.31
CA PRO A 58 -8.42 3.76 -0.93
C PRO A 58 -8.32 4.02 0.56
N LYS A 59 -8.74 3.07 1.39
CA LYS A 59 -8.71 3.21 2.85
C LYS A 59 -7.28 3.35 3.38
N VAL A 60 -6.34 2.52 2.92
CA VAL A 60 -4.95 2.61 3.37
C VAL A 60 -4.28 3.89 2.86
N LEU A 61 -4.59 4.32 1.64
CA LEU A 61 -4.05 5.56 1.10
C LEU A 61 -4.58 6.79 1.83
N ASP A 62 -5.87 6.80 2.20
CA ASP A 62 -6.45 7.86 3.01
C ASP A 62 -5.81 7.94 4.40
N TRP A 63 -5.55 6.79 5.01
CA TRP A 63 -4.86 6.71 6.29
C TRP A 63 -3.43 7.26 6.20
N ILE A 64 -2.69 6.90 5.15
CA ILE A 64 -1.35 7.40 4.88
C ILE A 64 -1.37 8.93 4.69
N ASP A 65 -2.31 9.43 3.90
CA ASP A 65 -2.46 10.85 3.63
C ASP A 65 -2.82 11.65 4.88
N LYS A 66 -3.77 11.15 5.65
CA LYS A 66 -4.20 11.77 6.91
C LYS A 66 -3.05 11.94 7.89
N HIS A 67 -2.18 10.96 7.98
CA HIS A 67 -1.03 10.99 8.89
C HIS A 67 0.23 11.60 8.25
N ASN A 68 0.17 11.91 6.97
CA ASN A 68 1.31 12.43 6.20
C ASN A 68 2.53 11.50 6.25
N TYR A 69 2.30 10.20 6.18
CA TYR A 69 3.38 9.22 6.12
C TYR A 69 4.00 9.16 4.73
N HIS A 70 5.28 8.88 4.65
CA HIS A 70 5.94 8.50 3.41
C HIS A 70 5.61 7.06 3.07
N MET A 71 5.50 6.76 1.78
CA MET A 71 5.19 5.40 1.36
C MET A 71 5.85 5.01 0.04
N THR A 72 6.07 3.73 -0.13
CA THR A 72 6.38 3.11 -1.41
C THR A 72 5.43 1.95 -1.64
N ALA A 73 4.86 1.85 -2.83
CA ALA A 73 3.90 0.81 -3.16
C ALA A 73 4.61 -0.36 -3.83
N TRP A 74 4.30 -1.57 -3.44
CA TRP A 74 4.84 -2.79 -4.02
C TRP A 74 3.89 -3.35 -5.05
N CYS A 75 4.25 -3.64 -6.29
CA CYS A 75 5.49 -3.17 -6.89
C CYS A 75 5.27 -2.81 -8.38
N PHE A 76 6.13 -2.00 -8.91
CA PHE A 76 6.08 -1.53 -10.30
C PHE A 76 6.63 -2.60 -11.25
N HIS A 77 5.89 -3.72 -11.35
CA HIS A 77 6.24 -4.87 -12.16
C HIS A 77 4.97 -5.62 -12.57
N PRO A 78 4.92 -6.21 -13.79
CA PRO A 78 3.68 -6.86 -14.26
C PRO A 78 3.47 -8.27 -13.71
N THR A 79 4.47 -8.91 -13.13
CA THR A 79 4.36 -10.30 -12.65
C THR A 79 4.85 -10.52 -11.22
N ALA A 80 5.65 -9.62 -10.66
CA ALA A 80 6.05 -9.69 -9.27
C ALA A 80 4.99 -9.00 -8.41
N GLY A 81 4.00 -9.75 -7.96
CA GLY A 81 2.82 -9.20 -7.28
C GLY A 81 3.05 -8.76 -5.83
N PRO A 82 2.18 -7.89 -5.31
CA PRO A 82 1.03 -7.26 -5.97
C PRO A 82 1.43 -6.26 -7.06
N CYS A 83 0.82 -6.38 -8.23
CA CYS A 83 1.25 -5.64 -9.42
C CYS A 83 0.58 -4.28 -9.54
N ILE A 84 1.39 -3.23 -9.65
CA ILE A 84 0.90 -1.87 -9.96
C ILE A 84 0.59 -1.74 -11.45
N ILE A 85 1.35 -2.43 -12.31
CA ILE A 85 1.20 -2.37 -13.77
C ILE A 85 0.79 -3.72 -14.35
N LYS A 86 0.05 -3.69 -15.47
CA LYS A 86 -0.39 -4.89 -16.19
C LYS A 86 0.70 -5.47 -17.08
N SER A 87 1.54 -4.59 -17.62
CA SER A 87 2.61 -4.95 -18.58
C SER A 87 3.71 -3.90 -18.49
N PHE A 88 4.79 -4.13 -19.25
CA PHE A 88 5.87 -3.15 -19.33
C PHE A 88 5.52 -1.89 -20.14
N ASP A 89 4.30 -1.78 -20.65
CA ASP A 89 3.76 -0.53 -21.21
C ASP A 89 3.30 0.45 -20.12
N ASN A 90 3.46 0.09 -18.86
CA ASN A 90 3.16 0.91 -17.69
C ASN A 90 1.67 1.19 -17.46
N GLU A 91 0.79 0.42 -18.09
CA GLU A 91 -0.65 0.55 -17.84
C GLU A 91 -0.98 0.06 -16.42
N PRO A 92 -1.64 0.89 -15.59
CA PRO A 92 -1.94 0.50 -14.22
C PRO A 92 -2.97 -0.63 -14.15
N THR A 93 -2.83 -1.49 -13.14
CA THR A 93 -3.85 -2.51 -12.85
C THR A 93 -5.12 -1.87 -12.35
N ASP A 94 -6.28 -2.44 -12.72
CA ASP A 94 -7.58 -1.90 -12.35
C ASP A 94 -7.88 -2.02 -10.86
N PHE A 95 -7.35 -3.07 -10.25
CA PHE A 95 -7.62 -3.38 -8.83
C PHE A 95 -6.69 -2.65 -7.85
N TYR A 96 -5.55 -2.14 -8.32
CA TYR A 96 -4.55 -1.57 -7.44
C TYR A 96 -3.82 -0.37 -8.05
N GLY A 97 -3.20 -0.54 -9.22
CA GLY A 97 -2.35 0.49 -9.82
C GLY A 97 -3.06 1.81 -10.11
N VAL A 98 -4.34 1.78 -10.49
CA VAL A 98 -5.12 3.00 -10.75
C VAL A 98 -5.22 3.88 -9.51
N TYR A 99 -5.34 3.30 -8.33
CA TYR A 99 -5.43 4.05 -7.07
C TYR A 99 -4.09 4.66 -6.69
N ILE A 100 -3.00 3.92 -6.90
CA ILE A 100 -1.65 4.42 -6.64
C ILE A 100 -1.32 5.60 -7.58
N LYS A 101 -1.61 5.45 -8.86
CA LYS A 101 -1.41 6.52 -9.84
C LYS A 101 -2.17 7.78 -9.45
N GLU A 102 -3.44 7.66 -9.15
CA GLU A 102 -4.28 8.78 -8.73
C GLU A 102 -3.75 9.47 -7.46
N PHE A 103 -3.35 8.69 -6.48
CA PHE A 103 -2.77 9.19 -5.24
C PHE A 103 -1.50 10.01 -5.50
N LEU A 104 -0.59 9.48 -6.32
CA LEU A 104 0.66 10.15 -6.65
C LEU A 104 0.41 11.44 -7.48
N GLU A 105 -0.53 11.41 -8.42
CA GLU A 105 -0.89 12.60 -9.19
C GLU A 105 -1.41 13.73 -8.29
N LYS A 106 -2.22 13.42 -7.31
CA LYS A 106 -2.70 14.40 -6.33
C LYS A 106 -1.56 14.98 -5.49
N LYS A 107 -0.56 14.18 -5.14
CA LYS A 107 0.60 14.64 -4.37
C LYS A 107 1.52 15.55 -5.18
N MET A 108 1.49 15.47 -6.49
CA MET A 108 2.30 16.30 -7.39
C MET A 108 1.68 17.67 -7.69
N GLN A 109 0.48 17.93 -7.23
CA GLN A 109 -0.22 19.20 -7.44
C GLN A 109 0.17 20.26 -6.42
#